data_e2dbeae7f3159e168400881818a60d2e
#
_entry.id   e2dbeae7f3159e168400881818a60d2e
#
_cell.length_a   1.000
_cell.length_b   1.000
_cell.length_c   1.000
_cell.angle_alpha   90.00
_cell.angle_beta   90.00
_cell.angle_gamma   90.00
#
_symmetry.space_group_name_H-M   'P 1'
#
loop_
_entity.id
_entity.type
_entity.pdbx_description
1 polymer ?
#
loop_
_entity_poly.entity_id
_entity_poly.type
_entity_poly.pdbx_seq_one_letter_code
_entity_poly.pdbx_strand_id
1 'polypeptide(L)'
;VLHLVRVADPRAFGCVPTDDDGRVQAFLEKTPNPPTDQINAGCYVFRREIIESIPAGVPVSVERDVFPHLLETDCRMYGHVDSHYWRDMGTPQDFMQGSADLVQGIAPSPALEGHQGDYLVLPGADVAETASLQQGTVVGQGAVVGHNDVVTSSVLFDGAVLGDDVVIERSLIGNGAHIGNGCVVRDAVIGDDAIIGDRCELLDGIRVWPGIEIPDAAIRFSTDA
;
A
#
# COMPACT_ATOMS: atom_id res chain seq x y z
N VAL A 1 -8.53 -13.14 -20.78
CA VAL A 1 -8.50 -11.67 -20.85
C VAL A 1 -7.64 -11.15 -19.73
N LEU A 2 -6.76 -10.19 -20.03
CA LEU A 2 -5.95 -9.47 -19.05
C LEU A 2 -6.54 -8.09 -18.81
N HIS A 3 -6.62 -7.66 -17.57
CA HIS A 3 -6.87 -6.27 -17.21
C HIS A 3 -5.58 -5.48 -17.38
N LEU A 4 -5.62 -4.43 -18.19
CA LEU A 4 -4.51 -3.54 -18.47
C LEU A 4 -4.86 -2.12 -18.05
N VAL A 5 -3.85 -1.38 -17.60
CA VAL A 5 -3.94 0.07 -17.35
C VAL A 5 -2.78 0.78 -18.02
N ARG A 6 -2.93 2.09 -18.22
CA ARG A 6 -1.84 2.93 -18.73
C ARG A 6 -1.18 3.67 -17.59
N VAL A 7 0.14 3.65 -17.56
CA VAL A 7 0.96 4.33 -16.55
C VAL A 7 1.99 5.25 -17.19
N ALA A 8 2.39 6.29 -16.47
CA ALA A 8 3.38 7.25 -16.98
C ALA A 8 4.77 6.61 -17.15
N ASP A 9 5.14 5.67 -16.28
CA ASP A 9 6.40 4.93 -16.36
C ASP A 9 6.15 3.42 -16.24
N PRO A 10 6.12 2.69 -17.37
CA PRO A 10 5.86 1.25 -17.38
C PRO A 10 7.07 0.36 -17.07
N ARG A 11 8.27 0.93 -16.88
CA ARG A 11 9.52 0.15 -16.74
C ARG A 11 9.58 -0.79 -15.55
N ALA A 12 8.83 -0.50 -14.49
CA ALA A 12 8.77 -1.32 -13.27
C ALA A 12 7.77 -2.48 -13.36
N PHE A 13 6.96 -2.54 -14.43
CA PHE A 13 5.82 -3.43 -14.57
C PHE A 13 5.97 -4.38 -15.76
N GLY A 14 5.08 -5.36 -15.85
CA GLY A 14 4.89 -6.19 -17.03
C GLY A 14 4.18 -5.41 -18.14
N CYS A 15 4.92 -5.06 -19.20
CA CYS A 15 4.41 -4.31 -20.34
C CYS A 15 3.69 -5.24 -21.32
N VAL A 16 2.47 -4.88 -21.75
CA VAL A 16 1.61 -5.74 -22.57
C VAL A 16 1.11 -4.97 -23.82
N PRO A 17 1.86 -4.99 -24.94
CA PRO A 17 1.39 -4.42 -26.18
C PRO A 17 0.22 -5.23 -26.76
N THR A 18 -0.78 -4.52 -27.28
CA THR A 18 -1.94 -5.10 -27.98
C THR A 18 -2.03 -4.55 -29.39
N ASP A 19 -2.66 -5.28 -30.31
CA ASP A 19 -3.11 -4.74 -31.59
C ASP A 19 -4.40 -3.92 -31.47
N ASP A 20 -4.89 -3.42 -32.59
CA ASP A 20 -6.11 -2.59 -32.66
C ASP A 20 -7.38 -3.32 -32.22
N ASP A 21 -7.39 -4.66 -32.32
CA ASP A 21 -8.48 -5.52 -31.85
C ASP A 21 -8.35 -5.89 -30.35
N GLY A 22 -7.30 -5.41 -29.69
CA GLY A 22 -7.00 -5.71 -28.28
C GLY A 22 -6.34 -7.08 -28.05
N ARG A 23 -5.88 -7.77 -29.11
CA ARG A 23 -5.16 -9.03 -28.97
C ARG A 23 -3.74 -8.75 -28.44
N VAL A 24 -3.34 -9.46 -27.39
CA VAL A 24 -2.00 -9.37 -26.80
C VAL A 24 -0.95 -9.88 -27.78
N GLN A 25 0.07 -9.06 -28.04
CA GLN A 25 1.16 -9.37 -28.94
C GLN A 25 2.40 -9.90 -28.22
N ALA A 26 2.62 -9.44 -26.99
CA ALA A 26 3.73 -9.87 -26.14
C ALA A 26 3.40 -9.62 -24.67
N PHE A 27 4.14 -10.29 -23.80
CA PHE A 27 4.20 -10.00 -22.37
C PHE A 27 5.68 -9.76 -22.01
N LEU A 28 6.05 -8.54 -21.65
CA LEU A 28 7.43 -8.08 -21.48
C LEU A 28 7.67 -7.64 -20.04
N GLU A 29 8.16 -8.56 -19.22
CA GLU A 29 8.40 -8.29 -17.79
C GLU A 29 9.60 -7.35 -17.61
N LYS A 30 9.37 -6.19 -16.98
CA LYS A 30 10.40 -5.22 -16.55
C LYS A 30 11.43 -4.86 -17.62
N THR A 31 10.95 -4.49 -18.80
CA THR A 31 11.85 -4.09 -19.90
C THR A 31 12.31 -2.63 -19.77
N PRO A 32 13.61 -2.32 -20.04
CA PRO A 32 14.12 -0.94 -19.96
C PRO A 32 13.56 -0.03 -21.07
N ASN A 33 13.12 -0.61 -22.19
CA ASN A 33 12.54 0.11 -23.32
C ASN A 33 11.16 -0.44 -23.66
N PRO A 34 10.13 -0.13 -22.87
CA PRO A 34 8.78 -0.63 -23.09
C PRO A 34 8.18 -0.04 -24.39
N PRO A 35 7.59 -0.88 -25.26
CA PRO A 35 7.00 -0.43 -26.52
C PRO A 35 5.65 0.27 -26.35
N THR A 36 5.05 0.20 -25.17
CA THR A 36 3.76 0.78 -24.82
C THR A 36 3.73 1.20 -23.34
N ASP A 37 2.82 2.08 -22.99
CA ASP A 37 2.49 2.50 -21.63
C ASP A 37 1.47 1.56 -20.95
N GLN A 38 0.97 0.54 -21.69
CA GLN A 38 0.04 -0.46 -21.17
C GLN A 38 0.79 -1.48 -20.31
N ILE A 39 0.32 -1.65 -19.10
CA ILE A 39 0.87 -2.63 -18.15
C ILE A 39 -0.19 -3.61 -17.68
N ASN A 40 0.28 -4.75 -17.19
CA ASN A 40 -0.54 -5.73 -16.51
C ASN A 40 -1.03 -5.18 -15.16
N ALA A 41 -2.34 -5.08 -15.00
CA ALA A 41 -3.00 -4.57 -13.79
C ALA A 41 -3.28 -5.66 -12.73
N GLY A 42 -2.87 -6.91 -12.97
CA GLY A 42 -2.94 -7.99 -12.00
C GLY A 42 -4.29 -8.71 -11.90
N CYS A 43 -5.26 -8.41 -12.75
CA CYS A 43 -6.55 -9.09 -12.79
C CYS A 43 -6.74 -9.86 -14.09
N TYR A 44 -7.16 -11.13 -14.01
CA TYR A 44 -7.25 -12.03 -15.15
C TYR A 44 -8.57 -12.78 -15.21
N VAL A 45 -9.07 -13.01 -16.42
CA VAL A 45 -10.18 -13.91 -16.69
C VAL A 45 -9.68 -15.04 -17.59
N PHE A 46 -9.58 -16.24 -17.05
CA PHE A 46 -9.17 -17.44 -17.78
C PHE A 46 -10.37 -18.30 -18.15
N ARG A 47 -10.25 -19.03 -19.27
CA ARG A 47 -11.07 -20.21 -19.47
C ARG A 47 -10.60 -21.31 -18.50
N ARG A 48 -11.53 -22.13 -18.04
CA ARG A 48 -11.27 -23.19 -17.05
C ARG A 48 -10.17 -24.16 -17.51
N GLU A 49 -10.19 -24.54 -18.78
CA GLU A 49 -9.19 -25.41 -19.39
C GLU A 49 -7.75 -24.91 -19.27
N ILE A 50 -7.54 -23.59 -19.28
CA ILE A 50 -6.23 -22.99 -19.08
C ILE A 50 -5.77 -23.17 -17.62
N ILE A 51 -6.65 -22.95 -16.66
CA ILE A 51 -6.33 -23.16 -15.24
C ILE A 51 -6.02 -24.63 -14.97
N GLU A 52 -6.81 -25.56 -15.57
CA GLU A 52 -6.60 -27.02 -15.43
C GLU A 52 -5.29 -27.50 -16.08
N SER A 53 -4.73 -26.75 -17.04
CA SER A 53 -3.44 -27.08 -17.65
C SER A 53 -2.23 -26.67 -16.81
N ILE A 54 -2.41 -25.81 -15.81
CA ILE A 54 -1.32 -25.37 -14.91
C ILE A 54 -0.99 -26.51 -13.95
N PRO A 55 0.29 -26.94 -13.86
CA PRO A 55 0.68 -28.05 -12.98
C PRO A 55 0.35 -27.76 -11.51
N ALA A 56 -0.35 -28.69 -10.87
CA ALA A 56 -0.66 -28.60 -9.44
C ALA A 56 0.54 -28.99 -8.57
N GLY A 57 0.65 -28.36 -7.37
CA GLY A 57 1.64 -28.71 -6.36
C GLY A 57 3.06 -28.20 -6.63
N VAL A 58 3.26 -27.42 -7.67
CA VAL A 58 4.53 -26.72 -7.96
C VAL A 58 4.30 -25.23 -8.16
N PRO A 59 5.24 -24.36 -7.76
CA PRO A 59 5.17 -22.93 -8.06
C PRO A 59 5.25 -22.68 -9.58
N VAL A 60 4.26 -21.96 -10.12
CA VAL A 60 4.22 -21.55 -11.53
C VAL A 60 3.92 -20.06 -11.59
N SER A 61 4.74 -19.30 -12.29
CA SER A 61 4.51 -17.88 -12.52
C SER A 61 3.55 -17.68 -13.69
N VAL A 62 2.44 -16.99 -13.45
CA VAL A 62 1.50 -16.65 -14.53
C VAL A 62 2.18 -15.79 -15.59
N GLU A 63 3.02 -14.85 -15.18
CA GLU A 63 3.67 -13.87 -16.06
C GLU A 63 4.89 -14.43 -16.79
N ARG A 64 5.65 -15.33 -16.16
CA ARG A 64 6.90 -15.87 -16.72
C ARG A 64 6.73 -17.19 -17.44
N ASP A 65 5.74 -17.98 -17.03
CA ASP A 65 5.53 -19.33 -17.55
C ASP A 65 4.24 -19.44 -18.36
N VAL A 66 3.10 -19.01 -17.79
CA VAL A 66 1.78 -19.24 -18.41
C VAL A 66 1.53 -18.32 -19.61
N PHE A 67 1.68 -17.01 -19.47
CA PHE A 67 1.41 -16.08 -20.57
C PHE A 67 2.33 -16.26 -21.78
N PRO A 68 3.66 -16.43 -21.62
CA PRO A 68 4.53 -16.74 -22.75
C PRO A 68 4.14 -18.03 -23.46
N HIS A 69 3.87 -19.09 -22.70
CA HIS A 69 3.41 -20.37 -23.28
C HIS A 69 2.11 -20.25 -24.06
N LEU A 70 1.14 -19.48 -23.57
CA LEU A 70 -0.12 -19.24 -24.28
C LEU A 70 0.09 -18.46 -25.58
N LEU A 71 1.03 -17.53 -25.62
CA LEU A 71 1.39 -16.81 -26.85
C LEU A 71 2.12 -17.70 -27.85
N GLU A 72 3.05 -18.54 -27.40
CA GLU A 72 3.77 -19.51 -28.24
C GLU A 72 2.85 -20.55 -28.88
N THR A 73 1.79 -20.96 -28.18
CA THR A 73 0.80 -21.91 -28.66
C THR A 73 -0.35 -21.28 -29.46
N ASP A 74 -0.20 -20.01 -29.86
CA ASP A 74 -1.22 -19.22 -30.59
C ASP A 74 -2.58 -19.14 -29.87
N CYS A 75 -2.58 -19.28 -28.55
CA CYS A 75 -3.79 -19.07 -27.76
C CYS A 75 -4.19 -17.61 -27.79
N ARG A 76 -5.45 -17.35 -28.14
CA ARG A 76 -5.96 -15.98 -28.23
C ARG A 76 -6.09 -15.35 -26.85
N MET A 77 -5.20 -14.42 -26.55
CA MET A 77 -5.22 -13.59 -25.36
C MET A 77 -5.65 -12.16 -25.74
N TYR A 78 -6.50 -11.56 -24.92
CA TYR A 78 -6.97 -10.19 -25.12
C TYR A 78 -6.68 -9.35 -23.87
N GLY A 79 -6.27 -8.12 -24.09
CA GLY A 79 -6.14 -7.08 -23.07
C GLY A 79 -7.39 -6.20 -23.07
N HIS A 80 -7.90 -5.90 -21.90
CA HIS A 80 -8.90 -4.87 -21.68
C HIS A 80 -8.21 -3.68 -20.98
N VAL A 81 -8.04 -2.60 -21.72
CA VAL A 81 -7.42 -1.37 -21.18
C VAL A 81 -8.47 -0.58 -20.43
N ASP A 82 -8.28 -0.43 -19.13
CA ASP A 82 -9.14 0.33 -18.25
C ASP A 82 -8.52 1.70 -17.93
N SER A 83 -9.36 2.70 -17.75
CA SER A 83 -8.99 4.07 -17.37
C SER A 83 -9.47 4.47 -15.98
N HIS A 84 -10.10 3.55 -15.23
CA HIS A 84 -10.52 3.80 -13.86
C HIS A 84 -9.32 3.84 -12.91
N TYR A 85 -9.58 4.25 -11.68
CA TYR A 85 -8.55 4.27 -10.64
C TYR A 85 -7.88 2.89 -10.51
N TRP A 86 -6.57 2.90 -10.52
CA TRP A 86 -5.72 1.74 -10.25
C TRP A 86 -4.46 2.17 -9.52
N ARG A 87 -4.02 1.38 -8.55
CA ARG A 87 -2.76 1.56 -7.84
C ARG A 87 -2.17 0.21 -7.46
N ASP A 88 -0.88 0.05 -7.70
CA ASP A 88 -0.09 -1.05 -7.14
C ASP A 88 0.27 -0.72 -5.68
N MET A 89 -0.02 -1.64 -4.77
CA MET A 89 0.25 -1.52 -3.33
C MET A 89 1.58 -2.20 -2.95
N GLY A 90 2.59 -2.06 -3.78
CA GLY A 90 3.87 -2.77 -3.66
C GLY A 90 4.81 -2.22 -2.57
N THR A 91 4.60 -1.03 -2.08
CA THR A 91 5.44 -0.38 -1.05
C THR A 91 4.61 0.20 0.09
N PRO A 92 5.22 0.47 1.27
CA PRO A 92 4.54 1.20 2.35
C PRO A 92 3.97 2.55 1.89
N GLN A 93 4.70 3.27 1.06
CA GLN A 93 4.27 4.53 0.49
C GLN A 93 3.03 4.38 -0.41
N ASP A 94 3.01 3.36 -1.27
CA ASP A 94 1.85 3.07 -2.11
C ASP A 94 0.63 2.67 -1.27
N PHE A 95 0.83 1.91 -0.21
CA PHE A 95 -0.22 1.53 0.72
C PHE A 95 -0.83 2.76 1.42
N MET A 96 0.00 3.67 1.94
CA MET A 96 -0.46 4.91 2.58
C MET A 96 -1.19 5.81 1.57
N GLN A 97 -0.63 5.97 0.38
CA GLN A 97 -1.28 6.79 -0.65
C GLN A 97 -2.62 6.18 -1.11
N GLY A 98 -2.69 4.86 -1.30
CA GLY A 98 -3.94 4.19 -1.65
C GLY A 98 -4.99 4.30 -0.55
N SER A 99 -4.58 4.24 0.71
CA SER A 99 -5.45 4.49 1.86
C SER A 99 -5.97 5.92 1.87
N ALA A 100 -5.09 6.90 1.62
CA ALA A 100 -5.47 8.31 1.51
C ALA A 100 -6.42 8.56 0.33
N ASP A 101 -6.17 7.95 -0.83
CA ASP A 101 -7.03 8.06 -2.00
C ASP A 101 -8.46 7.52 -1.73
N LEU A 102 -8.57 6.45 -0.94
CA LEU A 102 -9.86 5.92 -0.46
C LEU A 102 -10.58 6.91 0.47
N VAL A 103 -9.88 7.44 1.46
CA VAL A 103 -10.41 8.39 2.45
C VAL A 103 -10.87 9.69 1.79
N GLN A 104 -10.10 10.18 0.83
CA GLN A 104 -10.40 11.41 0.10
C GLN A 104 -11.43 11.22 -1.02
N GLY A 105 -11.88 10.00 -1.26
CA GLY A 105 -12.87 9.70 -2.31
C GLY A 105 -12.31 9.73 -3.74
N ILE A 106 -10.99 9.73 -3.89
CA ILE A 106 -10.29 9.63 -5.20
C ILE A 106 -10.42 8.22 -5.74
N ALA A 107 -10.24 7.22 -4.86
CA ALA A 107 -10.46 5.81 -5.17
C ALA A 107 -11.88 5.41 -4.76
N PRO A 108 -12.78 5.10 -5.71
CA PRO A 108 -14.13 4.66 -5.38
C PRO A 108 -14.10 3.27 -4.73
N SER A 109 -14.82 3.11 -3.62
CA SER A 109 -14.93 1.82 -2.93
C SER A 109 -16.33 1.62 -2.36
N PRO A 110 -16.97 0.46 -2.58
CA PRO A 110 -18.24 0.14 -1.95
C PRO A 110 -18.15 0.01 -0.42
N ALA A 111 -16.95 -0.21 0.13
CA ALA A 111 -16.75 -0.25 1.58
C ALA A 111 -16.79 1.14 2.23
N LEU A 112 -16.59 2.20 1.45
CA LEU A 112 -16.57 3.60 1.90
C LEU A 112 -17.51 4.46 1.04
N GLU A 113 -18.68 3.90 0.67
CA GLU A 113 -19.63 4.58 -0.20
C GLU A 113 -20.05 5.94 0.38
N GLY A 114 -19.83 7.00 -0.41
CA GLY A 114 -20.15 8.38 -0.02
C GLY A 114 -19.19 8.99 1.00
N HIS A 115 -18.17 8.29 1.46
CA HIS A 115 -17.14 8.89 2.31
C HIS A 115 -16.19 9.76 1.48
N GLN A 116 -16.00 10.99 1.92
CA GLN A 116 -15.01 11.92 1.40
C GLN A 116 -14.57 12.84 2.54
N GLY A 117 -13.35 12.69 2.99
CA GLY A 117 -12.82 13.44 4.14
C GLY A 117 -11.32 13.58 4.11
N ASP A 118 -10.81 14.31 5.08
CA ASP A 118 -9.36 14.47 5.28
C ASP A 118 -8.75 13.36 6.15
N TYR A 119 -9.59 12.62 6.85
CA TYR A 119 -9.21 11.44 7.64
C TYR A 119 -10.40 10.47 7.78
N LEU A 120 -10.10 9.24 8.22
CA LEU A 120 -11.07 8.22 8.56
C LEU A 120 -10.76 7.65 9.94
N VAL A 121 -11.74 7.64 10.84
CA VAL A 121 -11.65 7.01 12.16
C VAL A 121 -12.61 5.81 12.18
N LEU A 122 -12.07 4.62 12.43
CA LEU A 122 -12.85 3.39 12.47
C LEU A 122 -13.55 3.19 13.82
N PRO A 123 -14.57 2.33 13.90
CA PRO A 123 -15.37 2.14 15.12
C PRO A 123 -14.52 1.74 16.33
N GLY A 124 -14.85 2.34 17.49
CA GLY A 124 -14.19 2.03 18.76
C GLY A 124 -12.82 2.69 18.97
N ALA A 125 -12.33 3.44 18.00
CA ALA A 125 -11.14 4.25 18.20
C ALA A 125 -11.44 5.43 19.13
N ASP A 126 -10.47 5.78 19.99
CA ASP A 126 -10.52 6.92 20.90
C ASP A 126 -9.51 7.97 20.45
N VAL A 127 -9.98 9.14 20.07
CA VAL A 127 -9.15 10.24 19.54
C VAL A 127 -9.35 11.47 20.42
N ALA A 128 -8.28 11.93 21.06
CA ALA A 128 -8.33 13.11 21.92
C ALA A 128 -8.80 14.35 21.13
N GLU A 129 -9.59 15.23 21.77
CA GLU A 129 -10.11 16.45 21.13
C GLU A 129 -9.03 17.42 20.64
N THR A 130 -7.83 17.34 21.23
CA THR A 130 -6.69 18.18 20.85
C THR A 130 -5.81 17.57 19.77
N ALA A 131 -6.10 16.34 19.34
CA ALA A 131 -5.37 15.69 18.26
C ALA A 131 -5.75 16.27 16.89
N SER A 132 -4.80 16.24 15.97
CA SER A 132 -4.98 16.69 14.58
C SER A 132 -4.72 15.55 13.62
N LEU A 133 -5.76 15.15 12.87
CA LEU A 133 -5.68 14.10 11.82
C LEU A 133 -5.84 14.74 10.46
N GLN A 134 -4.93 14.46 9.50
CA GLN A 134 -4.88 15.20 8.23
C GLN A 134 -4.43 14.31 7.07
N GLN A 135 -4.71 14.77 5.84
CA GLN A 135 -4.14 14.27 4.58
C GLN A 135 -4.33 12.77 4.36
N GLY A 136 -5.58 12.30 4.51
CA GLY A 136 -5.92 10.91 4.26
C GLY A 136 -5.50 9.94 5.36
N THR A 137 -5.23 10.44 6.57
CA THR A 137 -4.93 9.60 7.75
C THR A 137 -6.06 8.63 8.04
N VAL A 138 -5.70 7.38 8.36
CA VAL A 138 -6.61 6.34 8.83
C VAL A 138 -6.28 5.96 10.26
N VAL A 139 -7.28 5.94 11.13
CA VAL A 139 -7.20 5.44 12.51
C VAL A 139 -8.00 4.14 12.61
N GLY A 140 -7.32 3.04 12.88
CA GLY A 140 -7.85 1.68 12.94
C GLY A 140 -8.85 1.47 14.08
N GLN A 141 -9.53 0.34 14.04
CA GLN A 141 -10.52 -0.02 15.04
C GLN A 141 -9.89 -0.15 16.43
N GLY A 142 -10.48 0.51 17.42
CA GLY A 142 -10.00 0.47 18.81
C GLY A 142 -8.62 1.10 19.03
N ALA A 143 -8.09 1.82 18.05
CA ALA A 143 -6.84 2.56 18.24
C ALA A 143 -7.05 3.80 19.15
N VAL A 144 -5.99 4.24 19.80
CA VAL A 144 -5.98 5.40 20.71
C VAL A 144 -5.02 6.45 20.19
N VAL A 145 -5.46 7.69 20.10
CA VAL A 145 -4.68 8.86 19.72
C VAL A 145 -4.70 9.86 20.86
N GLY A 146 -3.53 10.17 21.43
CA GLY A 146 -3.36 10.98 22.62
C GLY A 146 -3.56 12.49 22.42
N HIS A 147 -3.35 13.24 23.49
CA HIS A 147 -3.49 14.68 23.45
C HIS A 147 -2.38 15.34 22.65
N ASN A 148 -2.74 16.38 21.86
CA ASN A 148 -1.85 17.18 21.01
C ASN A 148 -1.11 16.37 19.94
N ASP A 149 -1.54 15.15 19.65
CA ASP A 149 -0.97 14.33 18.59
C ASP A 149 -1.24 14.95 17.23
N VAL A 150 -0.25 14.85 16.33
CA VAL A 150 -0.36 15.25 14.93
C VAL A 150 -0.10 14.05 14.06
N VAL A 151 -1.13 13.58 13.35
CA VAL A 151 -1.03 12.41 12.46
C VAL A 151 -1.38 12.80 11.04
N THR A 152 -0.41 12.69 10.13
CA THR A 152 -0.54 13.16 8.75
C THR A 152 -0.15 12.07 7.77
N SER A 153 -0.98 11.83 6.74
CA SER A 153 -0.72 10.86 5.65
C SER A 153 -0.27 9.49 6.16
N SER A 154 -0.87 9.00 7.24
CA SER A 154 -0.42 7.81 7.97
C SER A 154 -1.56 6.84 8.23
N VAL A 155 -1.21 5.58 8.49
CA VAL A 155 -2.18 4.56 8.87
C VAL A 155 -1.81 4.01 10.25
N LEU A 156 -2.71 4.19 11.21
CA LEU A 156 -2.68 3.51 12.50
C LEU A 156 -3.56 2.28 12.37
N PHE A 157 -3.00 1.09 12.53
CA PHE A 157 -3.76 -0.15 12.46
C PHE A 157 -4.55 -0.41 13.75
N ASP A 158 -5.33 -1.49 13.76
CA ASP A 158 -6.25 -1.79 14.84
C ASP A 158 -5.53 -1.92 16.19
N GLY A 159 -6.09 -1.25 17.21
CA GLY A 159 -5.54 -1.28 18.56
C GLY A 159 -4.20 -0.56 18.75
N ALA A 160 -3.69 0.15 17.76
CA ALA A 160 -2.49 0.98 17.93
C ALA A 160 -2.72 2.07 18.98
N VAL A 161 -1.74 2.36 19.81
CA VAL A 161 -1.83 3.32 20.92
C VAL A 161 -0.74 4.38 20.78
N LEU A 162 -1.13 5.63 20.68
CA LEU A 162 -0.24 6.79 20.78
C LEU A 162 -0.38 7.43 22.16
N GLY A 163 0.75 7.79 22.76
CA GLY A 163 0.78 8.64 23.97
C GLY A 163 0.44 10.10 23.63
N ASP A 164 0.86 11.05 24.48
CA ASP A 164 0.62 12.47 24.25
C ASP A 164 1.79 13.13 23.51
N ASP A 165 1.51 14.23 22.79
CA ASP A 165 2.50 15.04 22.08
C ASP A 165 3.29 14.28 21.00
N VAL A 166 2.67 13.28 20.36
CA VAL A 166 3.28 12.44 19.33
C VAL A 166 3.08 13.03 17.94
N VAL A 167 4.11 12.95 17.11
CA VAL A 167 4.05 13.35 15.69
C VAL A 167 4.26 12.13 14.80
N ILE A 168 3.26 11.78 14.01
CA ILE A 168 3.32 10.71 13.02
C ILE A 168 3.12 11.28 11.62
N GLU A 169 4.09 11.09 10.73
CA GLU A 169 4.01 11.55 9.35
C GLU A 169 4.42 10.44 8.38
N ARG A 170 3.63 10.21 7.34
CA ARG A 170 3.90 9.22 6.27
C ARG A 170 4.42 7.89 6.83
N SER A 171 3.72 7.36 7.83
CA SER A 171 4.16 6.18 8.56
C SER A 171 3.03 5.17 8.75
N LEU A 172 3.41 3.90 8.90
CA LEU A 172 2.50 2.81 9.24
C LEU A 172 2.78 2.37 10.67
N ILE A 173 1.75 2.37 11.52
CA ILE A 173 1.82 1.91 12.91
C ILE A 173 1.00 0.64 13.02
N GLY A 174 1.66 -0.49 13.26
CA GLY A 174 1.09 -1.84 13.26
C GLY A 174 0.02 -2.09 14.31
N ASN A 175 -0.66 -3.22 14.18
CA ASN A 175 -1.72 -3.61 15.12
C ASN A 175 -1.14 -3.70 16.55
N GLY A 176 -1.84 -3.12 17.52
CA GLY A 176 -1.45 -3.16 18.91
C GLY A 176 -0.09 -2.51 19.23
N ALA A 177 0.54 -1.83 18.29
CA ALA A 177 1.80 -1.14 18.57
C ALA A 177 1.59 0.06 19.50
N HIS A 178 2.55 0.29 20.40
CA HIS A 178 2.52 1.38 21.36
C HIS A 178 3.62 2.40 21.06
N ILE A 179 3.26 3.66 20.94
CA ILE A 179 4.19 4.78 20.75
C ILE A 179 4.11 5.68 21.99
N GLY A 180 5.23 5.82 22.70
CA GLY A 180 5.34 6.64 23.92
C GLY A 180 5.22 8.13 23.67
N ASN A 181 5.10 8.90 24.75
CA ASN A 181 4.88 10.34 24.70
C ASN A 181 6.05 11.10 24.04
N GLY A 182 5.73 12.14 23.29
CA GLY A 182 6.70 13.04 22.68
C GLY A 182 7.57 12.39 21.61
N CYS A 183 7.13 11.28 21.03
CA CYS A 183 7.83 10.61 19.93
C CYS A 183 7.59 11.33 18.60
N VAL A 184 8.58 11.25 17.71
CA VAL A 184 8.48 11.68 16.32
C VAL A 184 8.75 10.49 15.41
N VAL A 185 7.76 10.14 14.57
CA VAL A 185 7.83 9.00 13.65
C VAL A 185 7.54 9.49 12.24
N ARG A 186 8.53 9.43 11.36
CA ARG A 186 8.41 9.92 9.96
C ARG A 186 8.98 8.92 8.98
N ASP A 187 8.25 8.70 7.89
CA ASP A 187 8.61 7.79 6.80
C ASP A 187 8.98 6.39 7.31
N ALA A 188 8.32 5.92 8.37
CA ALA A 188 8.68 4.72 9.13
C ALA A 188 7.60 3.63 9.05
N VAL A 189 8.00 2.40 9.34
CA VAL A 189 7.07 1.28 9.52
C VAL A 189 7.33 0.65 10.89
N ILE A 190 6.35 0.72 11.78
CA ILE A 190 6.38 0.10 13.10
C ILE A 190 5.54 -1.17 13.04
N GLY A 191 6.15 -2.31 13.35
CA GLY A 191 5.51 -3.62 13.29
C GLY A 191 4.50 -3.83 14.42
N ASP A 192 3.67 -4.87 14.23
CA ASP A 192 2.63 -5.22 15.20
C ASP A 192 3.19 -5.47 16.59
N ASP A 193 2.47 -5.04 17.62
CA ASP A 193 2.84 -5.21 19.04
C ASP A 193 4.23 -4.64 19.44
N ALA A 194 4.83 -3.79 18.60
CA ALA A 194 6.07 -3.10 18.95
C ALA A 194 5.81 -2.04 20.02
N ILE A 195 6.76 -1.87 20.94
CA ILE A 195 6.67 -0.88 22.02
C ILE A 195 7.80 0.13 21.86
N ILE A 196 7.45 1.38 21.59
CA ILE A 196 8.37 2.50 21.47
C ILE A 196 8.24 3.35 22.72
N GLY A 197 9.32 3.46 23.50
CA GLY A 197 9.36 4.30 24.69
C GLY A 197 9.27 5.79 24.39
N ASP A 198 9.16 6.60 25.44
CA ASP A 198 8.98 8.04 25.33
C ASP A 198 10.15 8.75 24.60
N ARG A 199 9.84 9.83 23.89
CA ARG A 199 10.81 10.75 23.27
C ARG A 199 11.80 10.08 22.31
N CYS A 200 11.35 9.06 21.59
CA CYS A 200 12.11 8.47 20.48
C CYS A 200 11.85 9.23 19.18
N GLU A 201 12.86 9.31 18.31
CA GLU A 201 12.80 9.84 16.96
C GLU A 201 13.09 8.72 15.96
N LEU A 202 12.07 8.27 15.23
CA LEU A 202 12.15 7.21 14.23
C LEU A 202 11.92 7.82 12.85
N LEU A 203 13.00 8.04 12.12
CA LEU A 203 13.01 8.86 10.90
C LEU A 203 13.60 8.07 9.72
N ASP A 204 13.45 8.61 8.52
CA ASP A 204 14.21 8.23 7.31
C ASP A 204 14.10 6.74 6.91
N GLY A 205 12.90 6.19 6.94
CA GLY A 205 12.63 4.84 6.45
C GLY A 205 12.93 3.73 7.47
N ILE A 206 13.07 4.07 8.76
CA ILE A 206 13.23 3.07 9.82
C ILE A 206 12.08 2.05 9.76
N ARG A 207 12.45 0.76 9.95
CA ARG A 207 11.51 -0.34 10.09
C ARG A 207 11.76 -1.06 11.40
N VAL A 208 10.78 -1.02 12.30
CA VAL A 208 10.79 -1.75 13.56
C VAL A 208 10.01 -3.05 13.37
N TRP A 209 10.62 -4.19 13.67
CA TRP A 209 9.97 -5.49 13.53
C TRP A 209 8.88 -5.69 14.60
N PRO A 210 7.90 -6.55 14.35
CA PRO A 210 6.86 -6.88 15.33
C PRO A 210 7.43 -7.34 16.68
N GLY A 211 6.77 -6.88 17.76
CA GLY A 211 7.12 -7.26 19.14
C GLY A 211 8.44 -6.72 19.66
N ILE A 212 9.09 -5.79 18.96
CA ILE A 212 10.34 -5.17 19.43
C ILE A 212 10.03 -4.06 20.42
N GLU A 213 10.80 -4.03 21.51
CA GLU A 213 10.77 -2.97 22.52
C GLU A 213 11.96 -2.03 22.34
N ILE A 214 11.69 -0.72 22.20
CA ILE A 214 12.69 0.35 22.14
C ILE A 214 12.53 1.20 23.41
N PRO A 215 13.54 1.30 24.29
CA PRO A 215 13.45 2.07 25.51
C PRO A 215 13.30 3.59 25.27
N ASP A 216 12.92 4.34 26.31
CA ASP A 216 12.80 5.79 26.27
C ASP A 216 14.06 6.45 25.72
N ALA A 217 13.88 7.40 24.78
CA ALA A 217 14.93 8.20 24.17
C ALA A 217 16.11 7.38 23.59
N ALA A 218 15.91 6.09 23.30
CA ALA A 218 16.97 5.20 22.81
C ALA A 218 17.38 5.51 21.35
N ILE A 219 16.46 6.08 20.56
CA ILE A 219 16.74 6.54 19.20
C ILE A 219 16.43 8.04 19.15
N ARG A 220 17.45 8.86 18.89
CA ARG A 220 17.34 10.31 18.72
C ARG A 220 18.34 10.77 17.67
N PHE A 221 17.90 11.71 16.83
CA PHE A 221 18.77 12.35 15.87
C PHE A 221 19.24 13.71 16.46
N SER A 222 20.57 13.92 16.51
CA SER A 222 21.13 15.22 16.86
C SER A 222 21.52 15.95 15.60
N THR A 223 21.06 17.21 15.49
CA THR A 223 21.47 18.13 14.43
C THR A 223 22.58 19.06 14.88
N ASP A 224 23.27 18.76 15.96
CA ASP A 224 24.41 19.52 16.44
C ASP A 224 25.59 19.32 15.45
N ALA A 225 25.54 20.09 14.37
CA ALA A 225 26.61 20.26 13.41
C ALA A 225 27.01 21.73 13.34
#